data_92dd18d7bc08b85e45dc78c4bbc0b2f6
#
_entry.id   92dd18d7bc08b85e45dc78c4bbc0b2f6
#
_cell.length_a   1.000
_cell.length_b   1.000
_cell.length_c   1.000
_cell.angle_alpha   90.00
_cell.angle_beta   90.00
_cell.angle_gamma   90.00
#
_symmetry.space_group_name_H-M   'P 1'
#
loop_
_entity.id
_entity.type
_entity.pdbx_description
1 polymer ?
#
loop_
_entity_poly.entity_id
_entity_poly.type
_entity_poly.pdbx_seq_one_letter_code
_entity_poly.pdbx_strand_id
1 'polypeptide(L)'
;MKVVRTPAALEPRDRAVAIGTFDGVHVGHRRVLQAAVEAGPATTVVTFDPHPRAALGHKVELISTLERRLELIADFGMSEALVLEFTPEVAALEPEAFARDVLGAIGAVVVVAGADFHFGRRRAGDLELLRGLGYDVRPVPLVDGVSSTVIRQLIAAGEVRQAAHTLGRAVEIEGVVVAGDARGGTLGFPTANLAVSADLLVPAFGIYAGAAAGYRAAVSIGLNPHYGGAERRIEAHLLDFAGDLYGKRLVVEVWERLRDERAFTSEAELVEQIARDVAATRAATPPVGASIRTADGATAA
;
A
#
# COMPACT_ATOMS: atom_id res chain seq x y z
N MET A 1 12.48 10.24 -6.09
CA MET A 1 11.75 11.28 -5.31
C MET A 1 12.56 11.64 -4.05
N LYS A 2 12.78 12.96 -3.77
CA LYS A 2 13.41 13.41 -2.51
C LYS A 2 12.38 13.33 -1.38
N VAL A 3 12.73 12.68 -0.26
CA VAL A 3 11.84 12.55 0.92
C VAL A 3 12.41 13.38 2.07
N VAL A 4 11.58 14.22 2.67
CA VAL A 4 11.93 15.05 3.83
C VAL A 4 10.87 14.91 4.93
N ARG A 5 11.25 15.25 6.17
CA ARG A 5 10.38 15.15 7.35
C ARG A 5 9.95 16.52 7.91
N THR A 6 10.58 17.61 7.45
CA THR A 6 10.27 18.96 7.90
C THR A 6 10.17 19.91 6.72
N PRO A 7 9.30 20.93 6.75
CA PRO A 7 9.22 21.94 5.70
C PRO A 7 10.56 22.63 5.40
N ALA A 8 11.34 22.93 6.43
CA ALA A 8 12.63 23.62 6.32
C ALA A 8 13.71 22.82 5.54
N ALA A 9 13.52 21.52 5.32
CA ALA A 9 14.43 20.69 4.52
C ALA A 9 14.18 20.80 3.00
N LEU A 10 13.14 21.52 2.59
CA LEU A 10 12.87 21.86 1.19
C LEU A 10 13.36 23.26 0.86
N GLU A 11 13.98 23.39 -0.30
CA GLU A 11 14.43 24.71 -0.80
C GLU A 11 13.21 25.58 -1.12
N PRO A 12 13.24 26.91 -0.80
CA PRO A 12 12.16 27.82 -1.16
C PRO A 12 11.99 27.92 -2.69
N ARG A 13 10.83 27.49 -3.19
CA ARG A 13 10.43 27.65 -4.60
C ARG A 13 8.92 27.42 -4.74
N ASP A 14 8.35 27.89 -5.84
CA ASP A 14 6.95 27.63 -6.17
C ASP A 14 6.71 26.13 -6.43
N ARG A 15 5.65 25.58 -5.84
CA ARG A 15 5.29 24.17 -5.94
C ARG A 15 3.81 23.94 -6.20
N ALA A 16 3.54 22.89 -6.97
CA ALA A 16 2.25 22.23 -6.95
C ALA A 16 2.27 21.12 -5.87
N VAL A 17 1.34 21.20 -4.93
CA VAL A 17 1.30 20.34 -3.75
C VAL A 17 0.08 19.43 -3.80
N ALA A 18 0.29 18.10 -3.80
CA ALA A 18 -0.74 17.12 -3.51
C ALA A 18 -0.78 16.86 -2.01
N ILE A 19 -1.95 16.97 -1.37
CA ILE A 19 -2.07 16.72 0.07
C ILE A 19 -3.08 15.64 0.41
N GLY A 20 -2.70 14.70 1.27
CA GLY A 20 -3.54 13.60 1.72
C GLY A 20 -2.77 12.53 2.49
N THR A 21 -3.47 11.56 3.04
CA THR A 21 -2.85 10.40 3.70
C THR A 21 -2.29 9.40 2.70
N PHE A 22 -2.88 9.31 1.52
CA PHE A 22 -2.49 8.44 0.41
C PHE A 22 -2.33 6.96 0.76
N ASP A 23 -2.96 6.50 1.85
CA ASP A 23 -2.89 5.09 2.23
C ASP A 23 -3.50 4.20 1.15
N GLY A 24 -2.66 3.29 0.62
CA GLY A 24 -2.96 2.40 -0.48
C GLY A 24 -2.87 3.03 -1.87
N VAL A 25 -2.65 4.33 -2.04
CA VAL A 25 -2.53 5.03 -3.34
C VAL A 25 -3.54 4.52 -4.38
N HIS A 26 -4.82 4.48 -4.01
CA HIS A 26 -5.93 3.99 -4.85
C HIS A 26 -6.24 4.92 -6.03
N VAL A 27 -7.12 4.52 -6.95
CA VAL A 27 -7.43 5.28 -8.18
C VAL A 27 -7.85 6.72 -7.94
N GLY A 28 -8.52 7.03 -6.81
CA GLY A 28 -8.83 8.42 -6.42
C GLY A 28 -7.57 9.21 -6.05
N HIS A 29 -6.65 8.61 -5.28
CA HIS A 29 -5.36 9.22 -4.95
C HIS A 29 -4.50 9.46 -6.20
N ARG A 30 -4.50 8.51 -7.14
CA ARG A 30 -3.77 8.63 -8.41
C ARG A 30 -4.21 9.87 -9.21
N ARG A 31 -5.52 10.18 -9.23
CA ARG A 31 -6.04 11.39 -9.90
C ARG A 31 -5.51 12.65 -9.23
N VAL A 32 -5.41 12.68 -7.90
CA VAL A 32 -4.84 13.83 -7.16
C VAL A 32 -3.35 14.00 -7.50
N LEU A 33 -2.57 12.91 -7.48
CA LEU A 33 -1.15 12.96 -7.82
C LEU A 33 -0.93 13.38 -9.28
N GLN A 34 -1.70 12.83 -10.21
CA GLN A 34 -1.64 13.20 -11.63
C GLN A 34 -1.94 14.69 -11.84
N ALA A 35 -3.02 15.19 -11.24
CA ALA A 35 -3.38 16.60 -11.34
C ALA A 35 -2.31 17.52 -10.74
N ALA A 36 -1.60 17.10 -9.71
CA ALA A 36 -0.48 17.85 -9.15
C ALA A 36 0.73 17.87 -10.10
N VAL A 37 1.05 16.74 -10.74
CA VAL A 37 2.13 16.67 -11.75
C VAL A 37 1.83 17.56 -12.94
N GLU A 38 0.59 17.61 -13.41
CA GLU A 38 0.13 18.47 -14.50
C GLU A 38 0.09 19.96 -14.13
N ALA A 39 0.07 20.28 -12.84
CA ALA A 39 -0.02 21.64 -12.35
C ALA A 39 1.31 22.41 -12.38
N GLY A 40 2.46 21.73 -12.49
CA GLY A 40 3.76 22.43 -12.57
C GLY A 40 4.98 21.50 -12.46
N PRO A 41 6.17 22.02 -12.77
CA PRO A 41 7.39 21.22 -12.84
C PRO A 41 7.97 20.85 -11.46
N ALA A 42 7.63 21.58 -10.40
CA ALA A 42 8.05 21.29 -9.03
C ALA A 42 6.85 20.75 -8.25
N THR A 43 6.85 19.45 -8.00
CA THR A 43 5.73 18.74 -7.37
C THR A 43 6.13 18.18 -6.02
N THR A 44 5.32 18.44 -5.01
CA THR A 44 5.53 17.91 -3.65
C THR A 44 4.26 17.22 -3.18
N VAL A 45 4.37 15.98 -2.69
CA VAL A 45 3.30 15.37 -1.92
C VAL A 45 3.49 15.69 -0.45
N VAL A 46 2.43 16.11 0.23
CA VAL A 46 2.35 16.24 1.69
C VAL A 46 1.54 15.07 2.22
N THR A 47 2.19 14.20 2.99
CA THR A 47 1.56 13.04 3.62
C THR A 47 1.99 12.92 5.08
N PHE A 48 1.42 11.97 5.81
CA PHE A 48 1.55 11.88 7.26
C PHE A 48 2.03 10.50 7.71
N ASP A 49 2.84 10.50 8.77
CA ASP A 49 3.30 9.30 9.44
C ASP A 49 3.53 9.62 10.94
N PRO A 50 2.86 8.90 11.87
CA PRO A 50 1.86 7.85 11.64
C PRO A 50 0.59 8.36 10.93
N HIS A 51 -0.26 7.40 10.51
CA HIS A 51 -1.56 7.73 9.92
C HIS A 51 -2.39 8.59 10.90
N PRO A 52 -2.99 9.75 10.47
CA PRO A 52 -3.66 10.69 11.37
C PRO A 52 -4.68 10.04 12.31
N ARG A 53 -5.49 9.11 11.83
CA ARG A 53 -6.46 8.41 12.69
C ARG A 53 -5.78 7.52 13.73
N ALA A 54 -4.64 6.88 13.38
CA ALA A 54 -3.87 6.06 14.33
C ALA A 54 -3.25 6.94 15.43
N ALA A 55 -2.65 8.06 15.04
CA ALA A 55 -2.11 9.04 15.99
C ALA A 55 -3.18 9.62 16.95
N LEU A 56 -4.45 9.68 16.51
CA LEU A 56 -5.59 10.08 17.34
C LEU A 56 -6.21 8.92 18.15
N GLY A 57 -5.53 7.77 18.24
CA GLY A 57 -5.95 6.64 19.07
C GLY A 57 -6.95 5.68 18.42
N HIS A 58 -7.24 5.82 17.14
CA HIS A 58 -8.08 4.85 16.43
C HIS A 58 -7.26 3.69 15.92
N LYS A 59 -7.77 2.47 16.02
CA LYS A 59 -7.15 1.33 15.33
C LYS A 59 -7.32 1.51 13.82
N VAL A 60 -6.19 1.53 13.11
CA VAL A 60 -6.15 1.62 11.64
C VAL A 60 -5.21 0.55 11.12
N GLU A 61 -5.71 -0.34 10.30
CA GLU A 61 -4.87 -1.26 9.54
C GLU A 61 -4.53 -0.60 8.20
N LEU A 62 -3.23 -0.44 7.93
CA LEU A 62 -2.72 0.27 6.77
C LEU A 62 -2.81 -0.61 5.52
N ILE A 63 -3.21 -0.04 4.39
CA ILE A 63 -3.24 -0.74 3.10
C ILE A 63 -1.82 -0.86 2.53
N SER A 64 -0.94 0.09 2.86
CA SER A 64 0.47 0.09 2.45
C SER A 64 1.36 0.62 3.58
N THR A 65 2.58 0.09 3.69
CA THR A 65 3.62 0.69 4.53
C THR A 65 3.94 2.10 4.01
N LEU A 66 4.60 2.93 4.84
CA LEU A 66 5.06 4.23 4.38
C LEU A 66 6.05 4.10 3.21
N GLU A 67 6.97 3.16 3.30
CA GLU A 67 7.97 2.91 2.25
C GLU A 67 7.30 2.60 0.92
N ARG A 68 6.39 1.61 0.92
CA ARG A 68 5.66 1.24 -0.30
C ARG A 68 4.79 2.36 -0.85
N ARG A 69 4.14 3.12 0.04
CA ARG A 69 3.34 4.29 -0.34
C ARG A 69 4.18 5.34 -1.05
N LEU A 70 5.38 5.63 -0.56
CA LEU A 70 6.29 6.59 -1.17
C LEU A 70 6.84 6.11 -2.52
N GLU A 71 7.11 4.81 -2.69
CA GLU A 71 7.45 4.22 -3.98
C GLU A 71 6.32 4.43 -4.99
N LEU A 72 5.10 4.02 -4.63
CA LEU A 72 3.91 4.19 -5.47
C LEU A 72 3.64 5.65 -5.86
N ILE A 73 3.90 6.60 -4.95
CA ILE A 73 3.78 8.03 -5.23
C ILE A 73 4.88 8.50 -6.19
N ALA A 74 6.10 8.00 -6.02
CA ALA A 74 7.22 8.33 -6.90
C ALA A 74 6.98 7.91 -8.35
N ASP A 75 6.35 6.76 -8.56
CA ASP A 75 6.00 6.23 -9.89
C ASP A 75 5.05 7.15 -10.68
N PHE A 76 4.31 8.03 -9.98
CA PHE A 76 3.48 9.08 -10.61
C PHE A 76 4.25 10.32 -11.04
N GLY A 77 5.56 10.39 -10.81
CA GLY A 77 6.40 11.53 -11.21
C GLY A 77 6.46 12.66 -10.18
N MET A 78 6.02 12.42 -8.93
CA MET A 78 6.22 13.39 -7.86
C MET A 78 7.71 13.56 -7.56
N SER A 79 8.17 14.82 -7.50
CA SER A 79 9.61 15.15 -7.32
C SER A 79 10.04 15.02 -5.87
N GLU A 80 9.16 15.42 -4.95
CA GLU A 80 9.44 15.54 -3.53
C GLU A 80 8.28 14.99 -2.70
N ALA A 81 8.59 14.49 -1.48
CA ALA A 81 7.62 14.13 -0.47
C ALA A 81 7.98 14.79 0.86
N LEU A 82 7.05 15.53 1.43
CA LEU A 82 7.07 15.96 2.81
C LEU A 82 6.21 14.99 3.63
N VAL A 83 6.86 14.16 4.42
CA VAL A 83 6.20 13.23 5.34
C VAL A 83 6.17 13.89 6.72
N LEU A 84 5.04 14.48 7.06
CA LEU A 84 4.86 15.12 8.37
C LEU A 84 4.62 14.07 9.46
N GLU A 85 5.35 14.19 10.55
CA GLU A 85 5.02 13.46 11.77
C GLU A 85 3.71 13.99 12.33
N PHE A 86 2.67 13.14 12.35
CA PHE A 86 1.34 13.55 12.84
C PHE A 86 1.27 13.43 14.36
N THR A 87 1.77 14.44 15.06
CA THR A 87 1.77 14.55 16.52
C THR A 87 0.50 15.24 17.03
N PRO A 88 0.22 15.20 18.35
CA PRO A 88 -0.87 15.97 18.96
C PRO A 88 -0.78 17.48 18.65
N GLU A 89 0.44 18.03 18.57
CA GLU A 89 0.68 19.44 18.25
C GLU A 89 0.27 19.74 16.81
N VAL A 90 0.64 18.89 15.86
CA VAL A 90 0.22 19.02 14.45
C VAL A 90 -1.30 18.87 14.32
N ALA A 91 -1.90 17.95 15.06
CA ALA A 91 -3.36 17.76 15.08
C ALA A 91 -4.12 18.97 15.69
N ALA A 92 -3.45 19.74 16.55
CA ALA A 92 -4.01 20.92 17.21
C ALA A 92 -3.80 22.23 16.40
N LEU A 93 -3.05 22.21 15.30
CA LEU A 93 -2.85 23.40 14.46
C LEU A 93 -4.19 23.89 13.91
N GLU A 94 -4.47 25.18 14.12
CA GLU A 94 -5.57 25.83 13.42
C GLU A 94 -5.33 25.78 11.91
N PRO A 95 -6.38 25.73 11.09
CA PRO A 95 -6.23 25.59 9.63
C PRO A 95 -5.32 26.65 9.00
N GLU A 96 -5.42 27.91 9.41
CA GLU A 96 -4.58 29.01 8.92
C GLU A 96 -3.11 28.83 9.31
N ALA A 97 -2.85 28.31 10.51
CA ALA A 97 -1.50 28.01 10.97
C ALA A 97 -0.90 26.88 10.14
N PHE A 98 -1.67 25.79 9.89
CA PHE A 98 -1.23 24.71 9.02
C PHE A 98 -0.93 25.22 7.59
N ALA A 99 -1.82 26.03 7.02
CA ALA A 99 -1.61 26.61 5.69
C ALA A 99 -0.34 27.47 5.63
N ARG A 100 -0.09 28.32 6.64
CA ARG A 100 1.10 29.18 6.70
C ARG A 100 2.38 28.38 6.97
N ASP A 101 2.38 27.55 8.02
CA ASP A 101 3.59 26.96 8.59
C ASP A 101 4.01 25.66 7.86
N VAL A 102 3.09 25.03 7.12
CA VAL A 102 3.36 23.85 6.32
C VAL A 102 3.34 24.20 4.83
N LEU A 103 2.19 24.61 4.28
CA LEU A 103 2.05 24.82 2.84
C LEU A 103 2.84 26.06 2.39
N GLY A 104 2.69 27.19 3.09
CA GLY A 104 3.45 28.41 2.80
C GLY A 104 4.95 28.23 2.98
N ALA A 105 5.37 27.53 4.05
CA ALA A 105 6.78 27.29 4.33
C ALA A 105 7.50 26.46 3.23
N ILE A 106 6.78 25.60 2.52
CA ILE A 106 7.33 24.85 1.38
C ILE A 106 7.13 25.55 0.04
N GLY A 107 6.56 26.75 -0.01
CA GLY A 107 6.31 27.50 -1.24
C GLY A 107 5.17 26.91 -2.08
N ALA A 108 4.13 26.37 -1.46
CA ALA A 108 2.94 25.93 -2.18
C ALA A 108 2.26 27.12 -2.86
N VAL A 109 2.06 27.06 -4.17
CA VAL A 109 1.26 28.02 -4.95
C VAL A 109 0.00 27.36 -5.50
N VAL A 110 0.09 26.10 -5.85
CA VAL A 110 -1.04 25.26 -6.26
C VAL A 110 -1.25 24.16 -5.22
N VAL A 111 -2.48 23.98 -4.75
CA VAL A 111 -2.86 22.88 -3.83
C VAL A 111 -3.88 21.99 -4.50
N VAL A 112 -3.56 20.71 -4.63
CA VAL A 112 -4.41 19.68 -5.23
C VAL A 112 -4.83 18.69 -4.17
N ALA A 113 -6.13 18.49 -4.00
CA ALA A 113 -6.66 17.54 -3.03
C ALA A 113 -8.02 16.99 -3.48
N GLY A 114 -8.51 15.93 -2.84
CA GLY A 114 -9.87 15.45 -3.05
C GLY A 114 -10.90 16.53 -2.70
N ALA A 115 -12.04 16.55 -3.40
CA ALA A 115 -13.08 17.57 -3.21
C ALA A 115 -13.66 17.60 -1.77
N ASP A 116 -13.50 16.53 -1.00
CA ASP A 116 -13.92 16.38 0.40
C ASP A 116 -12.78 16.63 1.41
N PHE A 117 -11.67 17.20 0.95
CA PHE A 117 -10.49 17.39 1.81
C PHE A 117 -10.75 18.39 2.91
N HIS A 118 -10.42 17.99 4.13
CA HIS A 118 -10.47 18.83 5.33
C HIS A 118 -9.18 18.67 6.14
N PHE A 119 -8.72 19.75 6.77
CA PHE A 119 -7.46 19.79 7.49
C PHE A 119 -7.52 20.69 8.74
N GLY A 120 -6.42 20.73 9.47
CA GLY A 120 -6.32 21.50 10.71
C GLY A 120 -7.14 20.92 11.87
N ARG A 121 -7.15 21.63 12.99
CA ARG A 121 -7.81 21.22 14.22
C ARG A 121 -9.27 20.87 13.98
N ARG A 122 -9.67 19.66 14.40
CA ARG A 122 -11.03 19.13 14.23
C ARG A 122 -11.53 19.13 12.78
N ARG A 123 -10.62 19.15 11.79
CA ARG A 123 -10.96 19.22 10.36
C ARG A 123 -11.75 20.50 9.99
N ALA A 124 -11.47 21.61 10.67
CA ALA A 124 -12.21 22.87 10.48
C ALA A 124 -11.83 23.60 9.19
N GLY A 125 -10.63 23.33 8.61
CA GLY A 125 -10.22 23.89 7.33
C GLY A 125 -10.69 23.05 6.16
N ASP A 126 -10.95 23.71 5.03
CA ASP A 126 -11.39 23.12 3.78
C ASP A 126 -10.71 23.81 2.57
N LEU A 127 -11.13 23.46 1.37
CA LEU A 127 -10.57 24.01 0.13
C LEU A 127 -10.94 25.49 -0.09
N GLU A 128 -12.08 25.97 0.44
CA GLU A 128 -12.49 27.36 0.33
C GLU A 128 -11.60 28.25 1.21
N LEU A 129 -11.27 27.82 2.41
CA LEU A 129 -10.31 28.50 3.25
C LEU A 129 -8.94 28.66 2.55
N LEU A 130 -8.43 27.62 1.90
CA LEU A 130 -7.18 27.71 1.14
C LEU A 130 -7.25 28.72 0.00
N ARG A 131 -8.37 28.79 -0.74
CA ARG A 131 -8.59 29.83 -1.75
C ARG A 131 -8.60 31.22 -1.14
N GLY A 132 -9.29 31.39 -0.02
CA GLY A 132 -9.32 32.65 0.74
C GLY A 132 -7.94 33.12 1.20
N LEU A 133 -7.02 32.18 1.44
CA LEU A 133 -5.62 32.44 1.80
C LEU A 133 -4.71 32.68 0.58
N GLY A 134 -5.24 32.63 -0.65
CA GLY A 134 -4.52 32.99 -1.88
C GLY A 134 -3.87 31.82 -2.64
N TYR A 135 -4.15 30.56 -2.27
CA TYR A 135 -3.68 29.39 -3.03
C TYR A 135 -4.52 29.15 -4.29
N ASP A 136 -3.89 28.73 -5.39
CA ASP A 136 -4.59 28.12 -6.53
C ASP A 136 -5.03 26.72 -6.12
N VAL A 137 -6.31 26.55 -5.79
CA VAL A 137 -6.84 25.27 -5.28
C VAL A 137 -7.54 24.50 -6.37
N ARG A 138 -7.07 23.28 -6.64
CA ARG A 138 -7.60 22.37 -7.64
C ARG A 138 -8.25 21.14 -6.98
N PRO A 139 -9.59 21.17 -6.79
CA PRO A 139 -10.30 20.03 -6.25
C PRO A 139 -10.37 18.90 -7.28
N VAL A 140 -10.08 17.68 -6.83
CA VAL A 140 -10.23 16.47 -7.65
C VAL A 140 -11.53 15.78 -7.25
N PRO A 141 -12.46 15.55 -8.19
CA PRO A 141 -13.71 14.86 -7.90
C PRO A 141 -13.47 13.46 -7.31
N LEU A 142 -14.32 13.09 -6.37
CA LEU A 142 -14.30 11.73 -5.81
C LEU A 142 -14.64 10.71 -6.89
N VAL A 143 -14.14 9.49 -6.70
CA VAL A 143 -14.48 8.35 -7.54
C VAL A 143 -15.52 7.53 -6.78
N ASP A 144 -16.69 7.34 -7.37
CA ASP A 144 -17.78 6.62 -6.73
C ASP A 144 -17.37 5.20 -6.33
N GLY A 145 -17.70 4.82 -5.10
CA GLY A 145 -17.35 3.51 -4.55
C GLY A 145 -15.88 3.33 -4.20
N VAL A 146 -15.03 4.35 -4.35
CA VAL A 146 -13.59 4.28 -4.08
C VAL A 146 -13.23 5.07 -2.82
N SER A 147 -12.75 4.36 -1.80
CA SER A 147 -12.12 4.96 -0.60
C SER A 147 -11.22 3.94 0.09
N SER A 148 -10.23 4.40 0.85
CA SER A 148 -9.40 3.49 1.68
C SER A 148 -10.24 2.66 2.65
N THR A 149 -11.40 3.14 3.09
CA THR A 149 -12.32 2.38 3.97
C THR A 149 -12.93 1.18 3.23
N VAL A 150 -13.47 1.39 2.03
CA VAL A 150 -14.03 0.32 1.20
C VAL A 150 -12.95 -0.71 0.85
N ILE A 151 -11.76 -0.23 0.47
CA ILE A 151 -10.63 -1.11 0.13
C ILE A 151 -10.23 -1.98 1.32
N ARG A 152 -10.15 -1.41 2.54
CA ARG A 152 -9.86 -2.19 3.75
C ARG A 152 -10.91 -3.28 4.00
N GLN A 153 -12.17 -2.98 3.81
CA GLN A 153 -13.26 -3.97 3.97
C GLN A 153 -13.11 -5.11 2.96
N LEU A 154 -12.85 -4.81 1.70
CA LEU A 154 -12.65 -5.82 0.65
C LEU A 154 -11.42 -6.71 0.93
N ILE A 155 -10.29 -6.11 1.30
CA ILE A 155 -9.07 -6.86 1.64
C ILE A 155 -9.32 -7.76 2.86
N ALA A 156 -9.90 -7.22 3.93
CA ALA A 156 -10.20 -7.98 5.15
C ALA A 156 -11.16 -9.15 4.90
N ALA A 157 -12.07 -9.02 3.93
CA ALA A 157 -12.97 -10.09 3.50
C ALA A 157 -12.31 -11.12 2.56
N GLY A 158 -11.08 -10.86 2.07
CA GLY A 158 -10.43 -11.69 1.06
C GLY A 158 -10.88 -11.45 -0.38
N GLU A 159 -11.68 -10.40 -0.60
CA GLU A 159 -12.19 -9.98 -1.91
C GLU A 159 -11.11 -9.20 -2.69
N VAL A 160 -9.93 -9.82 -2.81
CA VAL A 160 -8.72 -9.15 -3.33
C VAL A 160 -8.84 -8.72 -4.80
N ARG A 161 -9.65 -9.41 -5.60
CA ARG A 161 -9.92 -9.05 -7.00
C ARG A 161 -10.71 -7.74 -7.10
N GLN A 162 -11.73 -7.56 -6.25
CA GLN A 162 -12.51 -6.33 -6.17
C GLN A 162 -11.69 -5.19 -5.59
N ALA A 163 -10.88 -5.48 -4.55
CA ALA A 163 -9.94 -4.53 -3.99
C ALA A 163 -8.91 -4.06 -5.03
N ALA A 164 -8.37 -4.96 -5.85
CA ALA A 164 -7.44 -4.62 -6.93
C ALA A 164 -8.06 -3.68 -7.97
N HIS A 165 -9.32 -3.89 -8.35
CA HIS A 165 -10.04 -2.99 -9.25
C HIS A 165 -10.14 -1.56 -8.66
N THR A 166 -10.47 -1.47 -7.37
CA THR A 166 -10.60 -0.18 -6.66
C THR A 166 -9.24 0.49 -6.40
N LEU A 167 -8.20 -0.29 -6.17
CA LEU A 167 -6.81 0.19 -6.06
C LEU A 167 -6.25 0.63 -7.42
N GLY A 168 -6.68 0.00 -8.52
CA GLY A 168 -6.09 0.11 -9.85
C GLY A 168 -4.76 -0.67 -9.99
N ARG A 169 -4.48 -1.59 -9.08
CA ARG A 169 -3.34 -2.53 -9.07
C ARG A 169 -3.64 -3.72 -8.16
N ALA A 170 -2.75 -4.72 -8.15
CA ALA A 170 -2.84 -5.82 -7.20
C ALA A 170 -2.89 -5.34 -5.74
N VAL A 171 -3.55 -6.11 -4.87
CA VAL A 171 -3.37 -6.02 -3.42
C VAL A 171 -1.97 -6.50 -3.10
N GLU A 172 -1.26 -5.79 -2.24
CA GLU A 172 0.14 -6.09 -1.89
C GLU A 172 0.28 -6.36 -0.39
N ILE A 173 1.14 -7.32 -0.06
CA ILE A 173 1.60 -7.59 1.31
C ILE A 173 3.10 -7.40 1.31
N GLU A 174 3.59 -6.48 2.12
CA GLU A 174 5.01 -6.19 2.26
C GLU A 174 5.55 -6.73 3.56
N GLY A 175 6.69 -7.40 3.51
CA GLY A 175 7.37 -7.91 4.68
C GLY A 175 8.83 -8.23 4.43
N VAL A 176 9.51 -8.64 5.49
CA VAL A 176 10.88 -9.16 5.41
C VAL A 176 10.81 -10.69 5.43
N VAL A 177 11.57 -11.33 4.55
CA VAL A 177 11.62 -12.80 4.52
C VAL A 177 12.43 -13.32 5.71
N VAL A 178 11.79 -14.15 6.52
CA VAL A 178 12.37 -14.75 7.73
C VAL A 178 12.43 -16.27 7.64
N ALA A 179 13.19 -16.90 8.52
CA ALA A 179 13.22 -18.34 8.62
C ALA A 179 11.85 -18.87 9.08
N GLY A 180 11.38 -19.92 8.42
CA GLY A 180 10.17 -20.67 8.78
C GLY A 180 10.50 -22.13 9.11
N ASP A 181 9.47 -22.97 9.24
CA ASP A 181 9.63 -24.40 9.60
C ASP A 181 10.31 -25.26 8.52
N ALA A 182 10.62 -24.68 7.35
CA ALA A 182 11.24 -25.33 6.18
C ALA A 182 10.49 -26.57 5.64
N ARG A 183 9.27 -26.85 6.11
CA ARG A 183 8.45 -28.02 5.68
C ARG A 183 8.15 -28.01 4.19
N GLY A 184 7.84 -26.84 3.62
CA GLY A 184 7.59 -26.70 2.19
C GLY A 184 8.79 -27.16 1.34
N GLY A 185 10.03 -26.87 1.81
CA GLY A 185 11.24 -27.34 1.12
C GLY A 185 11.39 -28.85 1.05
N THR A 186 11.05 -29.59 2.12
CA THR A 186 11.09 -31.05 2.16
C THR A 186 10.03 -31.70 1.26
N LEU A 187 8.91 -30.99 1.03
CA LEU A 187 7.82 -31.44 0.17
C LEU A 187 8.00 -31.03 -1.30
N GLY A 188 9.10 -30.32 -1.64
CA GLY A 188 9.36 -29.83 -3.00
C GLY A 188 8.73 -28.47 -3.34
N PHE A 189 8.15 -27.79 -2.36
CA PHE A 189 7.51 -26.47 -2.50
C PHE A 189 8.13 -25.46 -1.53
N PRO A 190 9.37 -25.01 -1.74
CA PRO A 190 10.00 -24.05 -0.83
C PRO A 190 9.20 -22.75 -0.76
N THR A 191 9.02 -22.22 0.45
CA THR A 191 8.24 -21.01 0.72
C THR A 191 9.09 -19.92 1.36
N ALA A 192 8.85 -18.67 0.99
CA ALA A 192 9.32 -17.49 1.72
C ALA A 192 8.28 -17.15 2.81
N ASN A 193 8.72 -17.14 4.07
CA ASN A 193 7.89 -16.71 5.19
C ASN A 193 8.06 -15.22 5.41
N LEU A 194 6.97 -14.45 5.47
CA LEU A 194 7.00 -13.01 5.60
C LEU A 194 6.69 -12.56 7.03
N ALA A 195 7.63 -11.85 7.63
CA ALA A 195 7.36 -11.02 8.80
C ALA A 195 6.82 -9.67 8.32
N VAL A 196 5.56 -9.37 8.66
CA VAL A 196 4.86 -8.15 8.26
C VAL A 196 4.66 -7.23 9.45
N SER A 197 4.51 -5.93 9.21
CA SER A 197 4.19 -4.97 10.27
C SER A 197 2.82 -5.29 10.88
N ALA A 198 2.69 -5.14 12.20
CA ALA A 198 1.46 -5.45 12.95
C ALA A 198 0.26 -4.56 12.55
N ASP A 199 0.53 -3.39 11.99
CA ASP A 199 -0.46 -2.43 11.51
C ASP A 199 -0.77 -2.56 10.02
N LEU A 200 -0.06 -3.47 9.29
CA LEU A 200 -0.38 -3.73 7.89
C LEU A 200 -1.61 -4.64 7.78
N LEU A 201 -2.55 -4.20 6.95
CA LEU A 201 -3.73 -4.99 6.61
C LEU A 201 -3.33 -6.19 5.74
N VAL A 202 -3.74 -7.38 6.17
CA VAL A 202 -3.52 -8.63 5.44
C VAL A 202 -4.88 -9.23 5.09
N PRO A 203 -5.06 -9.80 3.90
CA PRO A 203 -6.31 -10.45 3.50
C PRO A 203 -6.76 -11.56 4.47
N ALA A 204 -8.01 -11.94 4.36
CA ALA A 204 -8.58 -13.09 5.08
C ALA A 204 -7.72 -14.35 4.90
N PHE A 205 -7.80 -15.29 5.86
CA PHE A 205 -7.10 -16.57 5.76
C PHE A 205 -7.53 -17.34 4.52
N GLY A 206 -6.59 -17.98 3.86
CA GLY A 206 -6.83 -18.74 2.66
C GLY A 206 -5.58 -18.89 1.80
N ILE A 207 -5.76 -19.53 0.65
CA ILE A 207 -4.74 -19.70 -0.37
C ILE A 207 -5.08 -18.80 -1.54
N TYR A 208 -4.08 -18.08 -2.04
CA TYR A 208 -4.22 -17.08 -3.07
C TYR A 208 -3.24 -17.32 -4.21
N ALA A 209 -3.64 -16.99 -5.43
CA ALA A 209 -2.72 -16.79 -6.52
C ALA A 209 -2.17 -15.37 -6.47
N GLY A 210 -0.90 -15.20 -6.80
CA GLY A 210 -0.24 -13.91 -6.79
C GLY A 210 1.12 -13.91 -7.49
N ALA A 211 1.96 -12.94 -7.15
CA ALA A 211 3.35 -12.87 -7.60
C ALA A 211 4.26 -12.23 -6.53
N ALA A 212 5.53 -12.54 -6.60
CA ALA A 212 6.58 -11.87 -5.82
C ALA A 212 7.89 -11.89 -6.60
N ALA A 213 8.68 -10.81 -6.50
CA ALA A 213 9.97 -10.68 -7.21
C ALA A 213 9.89 -10.97 -8.72
N GLY A 214 8.75 -10.71 -9.35
CA GLY A 214 8.51 -10.98 -10.78
C GLY A 214 8.13 -12.43 -11.11
N TYR A 215 8.00 -13.31 -10.14
CA TYR A 215 7.58 -14.70 -10.32
C TYR A 215 6.14 -14.89 -9.81
N ARG A 216 5.37 -15.77 -10.45
CA ARG A 216 4.09 -16.21 -9.90
C ARG A 216 4.30 -16.85 -8.54
N ALA A 217 3.37 -16.65 -7.61
CA ALA A 217 3.48 -17.21 -6.27
C ALA A 217 2.14 -17.74 -5.79
N ALA A 218 2.13 -18.94 -5.25
CA ALA A 218 1.03 -19.44 -4.43
C ALA A 218 1.23 -18.92 -3.00
N VAL A 219 0.27 -18.14 -2.50
CA VAL A 219 0.39 -17.43 -1.23
C VAL A 219 -0.58 -18.05 -0.22
N SER A 220 -0.05 -18.49 0.92
CA SER A 220 -0.82 -18.99 2.06
C SER A 220 -0.87 -17.93 3.14
N ILE A 221 -2.07 -17.59 3.58
CA ILE A 221 -2.31 -16.70 4.72
C ILE A 221 -3.10 -17.50 5.75
N GLY A 222 -2.51 -17.78 6.92
CA GLY A 222 -3.08 -18.64 7.93
C GLY A 222 -2.61 -18.37 9.34
N LEU A 223 -2.85 -19.32 10.24
CA LEU A 223 -2.40 -19.28 11.62
C LEU A 223 -1.35 -20.37 11.88
N ASN A 224 -0.35 -20.03 12.69
CA ASN A 224 0.56 -21.03 13.25
C ASN A 224 0.06 -21.50 14.62
N PRO A 225 -0.37 -22.77 14.80
CA PRO A 225 -0.90 -23.24 16.06
C PRO A 225 0.17 -23.56 17.13
N HIS A 226 1.47 -23.45 16.83
CA HIS A 226 2.52 -24.07 17.65
C HIS A 226 3.06 -23.24 18.84
N TYR A 227 2.66 -21.98 19.05
CA TYR A 227 3.23 -21.13 20.10
C TYR A 227 2.21 -20.49 21.06
N GLY A 228 1.10 -21.16 21.35
CA GLY A 228 0.15 -20.68 22.39
C GLY A 228 -0.53 -19.34 22.10
N GLY A 229 -0.33 -18.79 20.91
CA GLY A 229 -0.95 -17.58 20.36
C GLY A 229 -1.26 -17.79 18.87
N ALA A 230 -2.35 -17.18 18.42
CA ALA A 230 -2.72 -17.20 17.00
C ALA A 230 -1.83 -16.21 16.23
N GLU A 231 -0.56 -16.54 15.99
CA GLU A 231 0.30 -15.71 15.16
C GLU A 231 -0.04 -15.93 13.67
N ARG A 232 -0.29 -14.83 12.96
CA ARG A 232 -0.57 -14.87 11.52
C ARG A 232 0.68 -15.28 10.78
N ARG A 233 0.56 -16.28 9.89
CA ARG A 233 1.62 -16.77 9.03
C ARG A 233 1.31 -16.44 7.59
N ILE A 234 2.28 -15.88 6.89
CA ILE A 234 2.19 -15.56 5.48
C ILE A 234 3.35 -16.23 4.78
N GLU A 235 3.04 -17.13 3.85
CA GLU A 235 4.02 -17.91 3.09
C GLU A 235 3.77 -17.73 1.59
N ALA A 236 4.83 -17.45 0.85
CA ALA A 236 4.79 -17.37 -0.60
C ALA A 236 5.68 -18.44 -1.22
N HIS A 237 5.10 -19.39 -1.96
CA HIS A 237 5.83 -20.30 -2.83
C HIS A 237 5.98 -19.67 -4.20
N LEU A 238 7.18 -19.15 -4.52
CA LEU A 238 7.47 -18.56 -5.81
C LEU A 238 7.72 -19.66 -6.84
N LEU A 239 6.90 -19.72 -7.87
CA LEU A 239 6.97 -20.73 -8.91
C LEU A 239 8.21 -20.48 -9.79
N ASP A 240 8.96 -21.54 -10.06
CA ASP A 240 10.14 -21.51 -10.95
C ASP A 240 11.27 -20.57 -10.46
N PHE A 241 11.22 -20.16 -9.20
CA PHE A 241 12.26 -19.34 -8.59
C PHE A 241 13.36 -20.21 -7.99
N ALA A 242 14.59 -19.85 -8.28
CA ALA A 242 15.79 -20.41 -7.64
C ALA A 242 16.63 -19.27 -7.09
N GLY A 243 16.76 -19.17 -5.79
CA GLY A 243 17.54 -18.12 -5.15
C GLY A 243 17.29 -18.02 -3.66
N ASP A 244 17.99 -17.09 -3.00
CA ASP A 244 17.86 -16.81 -1.59
C ASP A 244 17.17 -15.45 -1.39
N LEU A 245 16.11 -15.43 -0.59
CA LEU A 245 15.33 -14.25 -0.22
C LEU A 245 15.44 -13.90 1.27
N TYR A 246 16.15 -14.68 2.08
CA TYR A 246 16.26 -14.43 3.51
C TYR A 246 16.80 -13.03 3.82
N GLY A 247 16.17 -12.37 4.77
CA GLY A 247 16.51 -11.02 5.21
C GLY A 247 16.17 -9.91 4.20
N LYS A 248 15.65 -10.26 3.03
CA LYS A 248 15.25 -9.27 2.01
C LYS A 248 13.82 -8.82 2.23
N ARG A 249 13.58 -7.54 1.96
CA ARG A 249 12.23 -6.98 1.80
C ARG A 249 11.59 -7.62 0.57
N LEU A 250 10.36 -8.08 0.71
CA LEU A 250 9.58 -8.68 -0.37
C LEU A 250 8.19 -8.07 -0.39
N VAL A 251 7.76 -7.64 -1.57
CA VAL A 251 6.37 -7.26 -1.86
C VAL A 251 5.72 -8.45 -2.57
N VAL A 252 4.66 -8.98 -1.97
CA VAL A 252 3.86 -10.08 -2.51
C VAL A 252 2.54 -9.53 -3.01
N GLU A 253 2.30 -9.62 -4.29
CA GLU A 253 1.01 -9.34 -4.90
C GLU A 253 0.04 -10.50 -4.66
N VAL A 254 -1.21 -10.15 -4.36
CA VAL A 254 -2.30 -11.10 -4.13
C VAL A 254 -3.41 -10.79 -5.14
N TRP A 255 -3.72 -11.73 -6.05
CA TRP A 255 -4.58 -11.49 -7.21
C TRP A 255 -5.98 -12.09 -7.08
N GLU A 256 -6.04 -13.31 -6.56
CA GLU A 256 -7.25 -14.10 -6.50
C GLU A 256 -7.22 -15.08 -5.34
N ARG A 257 -8.33 -15.19 -4.61
CA ARG A 257 -8.50 -16.22 -3.58
C ARG A 257 -8.87 -17.53 -4.23
N LEU A 258 -8.03 -18.54 -4.09
CA LEU A 258 -8.22 -19.85 -4.68
C LEU A 258 -9.13 -20.75 -3.81
N ARG A 259 -8.96 -20.69 -2.48
CA ARG A 259 -9.72 -21.48 -1.52
C ARG A 259 -9.47 -21.05 -0.07
N ASP A 260 -10.28 -21.58 0.83
CA ASP A 260 -10.05 -21.49 2.28
C ASP A 260 -8.89 -22.39 2.72
N GLU A 261 -8.32 -22.12 3.90
CA GLU A 261 -7.47 -23.09 4.58
C GLU A 261 -8.26 -24.33 4.95
N ARG A 262 -7.57 -25.47 4.93
CA ARG A 262 -8.13 -26.73 5.42
C ARG A 262 -7.05 -27.60 6.06
N ALA A 263 -7.44 -28.44 7.02
CA ALA A 263 -6.57 -29.49 7.54
C ALA A 263 -6.48 -30.66 6.54
N PHE A 264 -5.38 -31.38 6.58
CA PHE A 264 -5.13 -32.58 5.77
C PHE A 264 -4.91 -33.77 6.68
N THR A 265 -5.39 -34.94 6.25
CA THR A 265 -5.28 -36.19 7.01
C THR A 265 -3.99 -36.94 6.72
N SER A 266 -3.31 -36.61 5.61
CA SER A 266 -2.03 -37.20 5.22
C SER A 266 -1.15 -36.20 4.46
N GLU A 267 0.15 -36.47 4.45
CA GLU A 267 1.12 -35.70 3.66
C GLU A 267 0.84 -35.80 2.16
N ALA A 268 0.44 -36.98 1.68
CA ALA A 268 0.09 -37.20 0.28
C ALA A 268 -1.09 -36.31 -0.16
N GLU A 269 -2.13 -36.16 0.66
CA GLU A 269 -3.26 -35.28 0.40
C GLU A 269 -2.83 -33.81 0.37
N LEU A 270 -1.95 -33.42 1.29
CA LEU A 270 -1.37 -32.06 1.31
C LEU A 270 -0.59 -31.77 0.03
N VAL A 271 0.33 -32.65 -0.37
CA VAL A 271 1.15 -32.50 -1.57
C VAL A 271 0.28 -32.39 -2.83
N GLU A 272 -0.73 -33.27 -2.97
CA GLU A 272 -1.67 -33.22 -4.08
C GLU A 272 -2.44 -31.90 -4.15
N GLN A 273 -2.86 -31.37 -2.98
CA GLN A 273 -3.55 -30.10 -2.93
C GLN A 273 -2.63 -28.92 -3.28
N ILE A 274 -1.38 -28.90 -2.78
CA ILE A 274 -0.41 -27.88 -3.14
C ILE A 274 -0.17 -27.90 -4.66
N ALA A 275 -0.07 -29.07 -5.27
CA ALA A 275 0.10 -29.18 -6.73
C ALA A 275 -1.11 -28.58 -7.50
N ARG A 276 -2.34 -28.79 -7.00
CA ARG A 276 -3.55 -28.14 -7.54
C ARG A 276 -3.51 -26.61 -7.39
N ASP A 277 -3.09 -26.12 -6.23
CA ASP A 277 -2.98 -24.68 -5.95
C ASP A 277 -1.91 -24.03 -6.85
N VAL A 278 -0.78 -24.69 -7.08
CA VAL A 278 0.26 -24.26 -8.02
C VAL A 278 -0.27 -24.20 -9.45
N ALA A 279 -1.02 -25.23 -9.89
CA ALA A 279 -1.64 -25.24 -11.22
C ALA A 279 -2.65 -24.10 -11.39
N ALA A 280 -3.49 -23.86 -10.37
CA ALA A 280 -4.43 -22.74 -10.35
C ALA A 280 -3.70 -21.39 -10.37
N THR A 281 -2.60 -21.26 -9.62
CA THR A 281 -1.76 -20.04 -9.63
C THR A 281 -1.14 -19.78 -11.01
N ARG A 282 -0.71 -20.83 -11.74
CA ARG A 282 -0.22 -20.69 -13.12
C ARG A 282 -1.31 -20.20 -14.08
N ALA A 283 -2.56 -20.63 -13.88
CA ALA A 283 -3.71 -20.26 -14.70
C ALA A 283 -4.34 -18.91 -14.32
N ALA A 284 -4.07 -18.39 -13.12
CA ALA A 284 -4.68 -17.17 -12.62
C ALA A 284 -4.35 -15.96 -13.50
N THR A 285 -5.35 -15.10 -13.74
CA THR A 285 -5.19 -13.87 -14.52
C THR A 285 -4.68 -12.76 -13.63
N PRO A 286 -3.50 -12.17 -13.93
CA PRO A 286 -2.99 -11.03 -13.19
C PRO A 286 -3.93 -9.82 -13.30
N PRO A 287 -4.09 -9.01 -12.26
CA PRO A 287 -4.77 -7.72 -12.37
C PRO A 287 -3.92 -6.72 -13.18
N VAL A 288 -4.55 -5.62 -13.58
CA VAL A 288 -3.84 -4.53 -14.27
C VAL A 288 -2.68 -4.01 -13.42
N GLY A 289 -1.53 -3.81 -14.03
CA GLY A 289 -0.32 -3.32 -13.34
C GLY A 289 0.42 -4.36 -12.50
N ALA A 290 0.11 -5.65 -12.64
CA ALA A 290 0.88 -6.73 -12.01
C ALA A 290 2.27 -6.85 -12.64
N SER A 291 3.28 -7.03 -11.79
CA SER A 291 4.69 -7.14 -12.23
C SER A 291 5.12 -8.60 -12.35
N ILE A 292 4.98 -9.19 -13.55
CA ILE A 292 5.43 -10.55 -13.82
C ILE A 292 6.55 -10.53 -14.84
N ARG A 293 7.59 -11.36 -14.66
CA ARG A 293 8.58 -11.64 -15.70
C ARG A 293 7.94 -12.47 -16.80
N THR A 294 8.10 -12.04 -18.04
CA THR A 294 7.77 -12.86 -19.20
C THR A 294 8.80 -13.99 -19.34
N ALA A 295 8.42 -15.06 -20.06
CA ALA A 295 9.31 -16.21 -20.30
C ALA A 295 10.67 -15.82 -20.90
N ASP A 296 10.76 -14.64 -21.53
CA ASP A 296 11.97 -14.09 -22.17
C ASP A 296 12.79 -13.18 -21.23
N GLY A 297 12.50 -13.16 -19.93
CA GLY A 297 13.26 -12.40 -18.92
C GLY A 297 12.96 -10.89 -18.87
N ALA A 298 12.06 -10.37 -19.69
CA ALA A 298 11.58 -8.99 -19.61
C ALA A 298 10.45 -8.87 -18.57
N THR A 299 10.44 -7.81 -17.76
CA THR A 299 9.32 -7.52 -16.87
C THR A 299 8.21 -6.87 -17.71
N ALA A 300 7.03 -7.51 -17.81
CA ALA A 300 5.86 -6.87 -18.39
C ALA A 300 5.32 -5.83 -17.39
N ALA A 301 5.17 -4.62 -17.85
CA ALA A 301 4.60 -3.49 -17.10
C ALA A 301 3.07 -3.47 -17.25
#